data_05f97b67c071e69c4a9f519752f2436b
#
_entry.id   05f97b67c071e69c4a9f519752f2436b
#
_cell.length_a   1.000
_cell.length_b   1.000
_cell.length_c   1.000
_cell.angle_alpha   90.00
_cell.angle_beta   90.00
_cell.angle_gamma   90.00
#
_symmetry.space_group_name_H-M   'P 1'
#
loop_
_entity.id
_entity.type
_entity.pdbx_description
1 polymer ?
#
loop_
_entity_poly.entity_id
_entity_poly.type
_entity_poly.pdbx_seq_one_letter_code
_entity_poly.pdbx_strand_id
1 'polypeptide(L)'
;LRGRRSSETQRLIKAIVVLIRNTTWRCGKLERLIVRHLHKRNESFGKPEIRINDLIQNFRLTGRKKNEFLDAIRRLERRNIVKILTL
;
A
#
# COMPACT_ATOMS: atom_id res chain seq x y z
N LEU A 1 6.70 17.70 15.62
CA LEU A 1 5.91 17.63 14.38
C LEU A 1 6.57 16.75 13.33
N ARG A 2 7.84 17.01 13.06
CA ARG A 2 8.59 16.19 12.10
C ARG A 2 8.76 14.76 12.61
N GLY A 3 9.04 14.59 13.91
CA GLY A 3 9.19 13.29 14.52
C GLY A 3 7.91 12.47 14.46
N ARG A 4 6.77 13.13 14.64
CA ARG A 4 5.47 12.48 14.59
C ARG A 4 5.19 11.93 13.20
N ARG A 5 5.46 12.71 12.16
CA ARG A 5 5.27 12.33 10.77
C ARG A 5 6.19 11.18 10.39
N SER A 6 7.44 11.23 10.82
CA SER A 6 8.41 10.16 10.58
C SER A 6 8.01 8.87 11.25
N SER A 7 7.47 8.95 12.48
CA SER A 7 6.99 7.77 13.21
C SER A 7 5.83 7.10 12.51
N GLU A 8 4.86 7.90 12.03
CA GLU A 8 3.73 7.36 11.29
C GLU A 8 4.18 6.69 9.99
N THR A 9 5.11 7.34 9.28
CA THR A 9 5.66 6.79 8.05
C THR A 9 6.39 5.49 8.31
N GLN A 10 7.19 5.42 9.36
CA GLN A 10 7.92 4.20 9.72
C GLN A 10 6.98 3.07 10.11
N ARG A 11 5.91 3.37 10.85
CA ARG A 11 4.91 2.37 11.18
C ARG A 11 4.24 1.82 9.94
N LEU A 12 3.88 2.70 9.02
CA LEU A 12 3.23 2.32 7.78
C LEU A 12 4.14 1.45 6.93
N ILE A 13 5.43 1.80 6.83
CA ILE A 13 6.40 1.04 6.06
C ILE A 13 6.54 -0.39 6.60
N LYS A 14 6.47 -0.56 7.92
CA LYS A 14 6.58 -1.86 8.56
C LYS A 14 5.27 -2.66 8.54
N ALA A 15 4.18 -2.01 8.18
CA ALA A 15 2.87 -2.65 8.17
C ALA A 15 2.70 -3.58 6.97
N ILE A 16 1.65 -4.38 7.04
CA ILE A 16 1.25 -5.26 5.95
C ILE A 16 -0.03 -4.69 5.35
N VAL A 17 -0.10 -4.66 4.02
CA VAL A 17 -1.31 -4.26 3.33
C VAL A 17 -1.99 -5.50 2.76
N VAL A 18 -3.30 -5.62 2.97
CA VAL A 18 -4.10 -6.77 2.54
C VAL A 18 -5.20 -6.29 1.61
N LEU A 19 -5.33 -6.92 0.45
CA LEU A 19 -6.40 -6.59 -0.48
C LEU A 19 -7.71 -7.20 0.03
N ILE A 20 -8.71 -6.36 0.27
CA ILE A 20 -10.03 -6.78 0.72
C ILE A 20 -11.00 -6.86 -0.45
N ARG A 21 -10.96 -5.88 -1.34
CA ARG A 21 -11.86 -5.78 -2.48
C ARG A 21 -11.07 -5.57 -3.75
N ASN A 22 -11.25 -6.44 -4.72
CA ASN A 22 -10.57 -6.30 -6.02
C ASN A 22 -11.35 -5.34 -6.91
N THR A 23 -11.14 -4.06 -6.69
CA THR A 23 -11.80 -3.01 -7.48
C THR A 23 -10.82 -1.86 -7.72
N THR A 24 -10.89 -1.27 -8.91
CA THR A 24 -10.11 -0.07 -9.24
C THR A 24 -11.03 1.09 -9.63
N TRP A 25 -12.33 0.93 -9.35
CA TRP A 25 -13.31 1.96 -9.68
C TRP A 25 -13.01 3.26 -8.94
N ARG A 26 -12.92 4.35 -9.69
CA ARG A 26 -12.58 5.69 -9.20
C ARG A 26 -11.23 5.75 -8.49
N CYS A 27 -10.32 4.87 -8.86
CA CYS A 27 -8.96 4.89 -8.30
C CYS A 27 -8.03 5.70 -9.18
N GLY A 28 -7.07 6.37 -8.56
CA GLY A 28 -5.98 7.02 -9.25
C GLY A 28 -4.98 6.01 -9.80
N LYS A 29 -3.99 6.53 -10.51
CA LYS A 29 -2.99 5.70 -11.18
C LYS A 29 -2.19 4.82 -10.23
N LEU A 30 -1.70 5.40 -9.13
CA LEU A 30 -0.94 4.65 -8.13
C LEU A 30 -1.83 3.64 -7.40
N GLU A 31 -3.05 4.04 -7.08
CA GLU A 31 -3.99 3.16 -6.41
C GLU A 31 -4.29 1.92 -7.25
N ARG A 32 -4.46 2.10 -8.57
CA ARG A 32 -4.67 0.99 -9.50
C ARG A 32 -3.48 0.04 -9.52
N LEU A 33 -2.27 0.59 -9.54
CA LEU A 33 -1.06 -0.21 -9.53
C LEU A 33 -0.99 -1.09 -8.28
N ILE A 34 -1.31 -0.52 -7.14
CA ILE A 34 -1.30 -1.24 -5.87
C ILE A 34 -2.31 -2.38 -5.89
N VAL A 35 -3.55 -2.08 -6.28
CA VAL A 35 -4.61 -3.09 -6.32
C VAL A 35 -4.26 -4.23 -7.29
N ARG A 36 -3.79 -3.88 -8.47
CA ARG A 36 -3.39 -4.87 -9.48
C ARG A 36 -2.26 -5.76 -9.00
N HIS A 37 -1.28 -5.16 -8.34
CA HIS A 37 -0.14 -5.91 -7.81
C HIS A 37 -0.59 -6.90 -6.74
N LEU A 38 -1.44 -6.45 -5.82
CA LEU A 38 -1.96 -7.31 -4.76
C LEU A 38 -2.83 -8.43 -5.31
N HIS A 39 -3.67 -8.11 -6.29
CA HIS A 39 -4.52 -9.11 -6.92
C HIS A 39 -3.71 -10.17 -7.65
N LYS A 40 -2.70 -9.73 -8.40
CA LYS A 40 -1.82 -10.63 -9.13
C LYS A 40 -1.05 -11.54 -8.17
N ARG A 41 -0.60 -10.99 -7.05
CA ARG A 41 0.09 -11.76 -6.03
C ARG A 41 -0.84 -12.81 -5.42
N ASN A 42 -2.10 -12.46 -5.20
CA ASN A 42 -3.10 -13.40 -4.70
C ASN A 42 -3.34 -14.54 -5.68
N GLU A 43 -3.41 -14.25 -6.97
CA GLU A 43 -3.57 -15.28 -7.99
C GLU A 43 -2.36 -16.23 -8.06
N SER A 44 -1.15 -15.66 -7.96
CA SER A 44 0.07 -16.45 -8.11
C SER A 44 0.43 -17.25 -6.87
N PHE A 45 0.19 -16.70 -5.68
CA PHE A 45 0.64 -17.31 -4.43
C PHE A 45 -0.47 -17.59 -3.43
N GLY A 46 -1.71 -17.24 -3.76
CA GLY A 46 -2.84 -17.42 -2.87
C GLY A 46 -2.82 -16.49 -1.66
N LYS A 47 -2.04 -15.41 -1.72
CA LYS A 47 -1.92 -14.45 -0.61
C LYS A 47 -2.16 -13.03 -1.09
N PRO A 48 -3.26 -12.40 -0.67
CA PRO A 48 -3.58 -11.01 -1.06
C PRO A 48 -2.87 -9.97 -0.20
N GLU A 49 -1.79 -10.35 0.44
CA GLU A 49 -1.09 -9.47 1.38
C GLU A 49 0.39 -9.33 1.04
N ILE A 50 0.96 -8.17 1.38
CA ILE A 50 2.38 -7.91 1.19
C ILE A 50 2.81 -6.84 2.17
N ARG A 51 4.05 -6.89 2.60
CA ARG A 51 4.63 -5.82 3.41
C ARG A 51 4.77 -4.56 2.57
N ILE A 52 4.41 -3.43 3.15
CA ILE A 52 4.49 -2.16 2.43
C ILE A 52 5.93 -1.86 2.01
N ASN A 53 6.90 -2.20 2.86
CA ASN A 53 8.31 -2.03 2.51
C ASN A 53 8.70 -2.83 1.27
N ASP A 54 8.16 -4.03 1.11
CA ASP A 54 8.43 -4.86 -0.07
C ASP A 54 7.85 -4.21 -1.33
N LEU A 55 6.67 -3.60 -1.22
CA LEU A 55 6.09 -2.85 -2.33
C LEU A 55 6.97 -1.67 -2.72
N ILE A 56 7.47 -0.94 -1.74
CA ILE A 56 8.34 0.20 -1.96
C ILE A 56 9.61 -0.25 -2.71
N GLN A 57 10.19 -1.37 -2.31
CA GLN A 57 11.38 -1.90 -2.96
C GLN A 57 11.08 -2.43 -4.36
N ASN A 58 9.97 -3.13 -4.53
CA ASN A 58 9.56 -3.67 -5.83
C ASN A 58 9.38 -2.58 -6.87
N PHE A 59 8.78 -1.46 -6.47
CA PHE A 59 8.56 -0.32 -7.37
C PHE A 59 9.72 0.68 -7.35
N ARG A 60 10.76 0.41 -6.58
CA ARG A 60 11.95 1.28 -6.45
C ARG A 60 11.58 2.72 -6.11
N LEU A 61 10.72 2.88 -5.13
CA LEU A 61 10.20 4.19 -4.74
C LEU A 61 11.15 4.90 -3.79
N THR A 62 11.42 6.17 -4.06
CA THR A 62 12.25 7.03 -3.21
C THR A 62 11.64 8.41 -3.14
N GLY A 63 11.95 9.15 -2.06
CA GLY A 63 11.58 10.55 -1.91
C GLY A 63 10.10 10.81 -2.05
N ARG A 64 9.74 11.75 -2.92
CA ARG A 64 8.36 12.17 -3.13
C ARG A 64 7.46 11.02 -3.61
N LYS A 65 7.96 10.19 -4.50
CA LYS A 65 7.18 9.07 -5.02
C LYS A 65 6.82 8.08 -3.93
N LYS A 66 7.73 7.85 -3.00
CA LYS A 66 7.48 7.00 -1.85
C LYS A 66 6.35 7.57 -1.00
N ASN A 67 6.36 8.88 -0.74
CA ASN A 67 5.32 9.52 0.03
C ASN A 67 3.97 9.48 -0.69
N GLU A 68 3.96 9.73 -1.99
CA GLU A 68 2.74 9.63 -2.80
C GLU A 68 2.15 8.23 -2.77
N PHE A 69 3.01 7.22 -2.81
CA PHE A 69 2.61 5.82 -2.74
C PHE A 69 1.96 5.50 -1.39
N LEU A 70 2.57 5.95 -0.31
CA LEU A 70 2.02 5.74 1.04
C LEU A 70 0.67 6.43 1.20
N ASP A 71 0.52 7.62 0.64
CA ASP A 71 -0.76 8.33 0.64
C ASP A 71 -1.81 7.57 -0.16
N ALA A 72 -1.42 6.97 -1.28
CA ALA A 72 -2.33 6.16 -2.08
C ALA A 72 -2.83 4.94 -1.31
N ILE A 73 -1.96 4.29 -0.55
CA ILE A 73 -2.33 3.16 0.31
C ILE A 73 -3.36 3.61 1.36
N ARG A 74 -3.15 4.77 1.97
CA ARG A 74 -4.09 5.30 2.96
C ARG A 74 -5.45 5.62 2.34
N ARG A 75 -5.47 6.14 1.12
CA ARG A 75 -6.73 6.39 0.42
C ARG A 75 -7.47 5.09 0.14
N LEU A 76 -6.75 4.04 -0.26
CA LEU A 76 -7.35 2.73 -0.47
C LEU A 76 -7.92 2.16 0.82
N GLU A 77 -7.24 2.38 1.94
CA GLU A 77 -7.74 1.94 3.24
C GLU A 77 -9.04 2.65 3.61
N ARG A 78 -9.10 3.96 3.40
CA ARG A 78 -10.31 4.73 3.70
C ARG A 78 -11.51 4.26 2.89
N ARG A 79 -11.26 3.74 1.69
CA ARG A 79 -12.30 3.22 0.81
C ARG A 79 -12.60 1.74 1.05
N ASN A 80 -11.96 1.15 2.05
CA ASN A 80 -12.12 -0.26 2.40
C ASN A 80 -11.76 -1.22 1.25
N ILE A 81 -10.83 -0.78 0.41
CA ILE A 81 -10.30 -1.61 -0.67
C ILE A 81 -9.15 -2.45 -0.15
N VAL A 82 -8.35 -1.88 0.75
CA VAL A 82 -7.29 -2.59 1.44
C VAL A 82 -7.41 -2.39 2.94
N LYS A 83 -6.78 -3.29 3.70
CA LYS A 83 -6.65 -3.17 5.14
C LYS A 83 -5.17 -3.08 5.47
N ILE A 84 -4.82 -2.23 6.42
CA ILE A 84 -3.44 -2.07 6.88
C ILE A 84 -3.33 -2.73 8.25
N LEU A 85 -2.41 -3.70 8.34
CA LEU A 85 -2.16 -4.42 9.59
C LEU A 85 -0.79 -4.01 10.12
N THR A 86 -0.79 -3.32 11.26
CA THR A 86 0.45 -2.92 11.92
C THR A 86 0.93 -4.05 12.82
N LEU A 87 2.24 -4.26 12.81
CA LEU A 87 2.88 -5.31 13.63
C LEU A 87 3.34 -4.77 14.96
#